data_f5fa5a1aa026708b4234ae324e062b14
#
_entry.id   f5fa5a1aa026708b4234ae324e062b14
#
_cell.length_a   1.000
_cell.length_b   1.000
_cell.length_c   1.000
_cell.angle_alpha   90.00
_cell.angle_beta   90.00
_cell.angle_gamma   90.00
#
_symmetry.space_group_name_H-M   'P 1'
#
loop_
_entity.id
_entity.type
_entity.pdbx_description
1 polymer ?
#
loop_
_entity_poly.entity_id
_entity_poly.type
_entity_poly.pdbx_seq_one_letter_code
_entity_poly.pdbx_strand_id
1 'polypeptide(L)'
;ALKALGLESISPKNQSAAGLYEMIDKNTKSLIFCGKHSNNYIQSKLQANADTIYCFELIYNKSEILKIDNKNEDVILIFNSLTFKKIIEYCEIENLLNKKFLFASQSIFTKAQNICNDLKIPGIELYFQDEFNDGSMLTRALSLT
;
A
#
# COMPACT_ATOMS: atom_id res chain seq x y z
N ALA A 1 16.54 15.84 5.85
CA ALA A 1 16.52 15.70 7.32
C ALA A 1 17.75 14.94 7.83
N LEU A 2 18.03 13.70 7.38
CA LEU A 2 19.17 12.88 7.88
C LEU A 2 20.53 13.55 7.63
N LYS A 3 20.71 14.16 6.46
CA LYS A 3 21.95 14.86 6.10
C LYS A 3 22.25 16.06 7.04
N ALA A 4 21.22 16.73 7.55
CA ALA A 4 21.38 17.82 8.54
C ALA A 4 21.84 17.31 9.92
N LEU A 5 21.71 16.02 10.18
CA LEU A 5 22.18 15.33 11.38
C LEU A 5 23.55 14.66 11.19
N GLY A 6 24.23 14.89 10.06
CA GLY A 6 25.49 14.26 9.72
C GLY A 6 25.38 12.77 9.37
N LEU A 7 24.16 12.29 9.11
CA LEU A 7 23.91 10.90 8.73
C LEU A 7 23.89 10.77 7.21
N GLU A 8 24.60 9.78 6.70
CA GLU A 8 24.48 9.38 5.30
C GLU A 8 23.22 8.56 5.07
N SER A 9 22.52 8.84 3.98
CA SER A 9 21.36 8.07 3.55
C SER A 9 21.60 7.52 2.16
N ILE A 10 21.31 6.25 1.98
CA ILE A 10 21.32 5.56 0.69
C ILE A 10 19.91 5.12 0.36
N SER A 11 19.57 5.16 -0.92
CA SER A 11 18.28 4.69 -1.41
C SER A 11 18.49 3.70 -2.56
N PRO A 12 17.70 2.63 -2.62
CA PRO A 12 17.79 1.69 -3.73
C PRO A 12 17.31 2.34 -5.03
N LYS A 13 17.91 1.96 -6.15
CA LYS A 13 17.45 2.36 -7.49
C LYS A 13 16.02 1.87 -7.73
N ASN A 14 15.74 0.62 -7.35
CA ASN A 14 14.40 0.08 -7.30
C ASN A 14 13.81 0.35 -5.90
N GLN A 15 12.86 1.28 -5.81
CA GLN A 15 12.20 1.69 -4.55
C GLN A 15 11.22 0.62 -4.06
N SER A 16 11.73 -0.58 -3.80
CA SER A 16 10.98 -1.72 -3.29
C SER A 16 11.70 -2.36 -2.09
N ALA A 17 11.00 -3.19 -1.35
CA ALA A 17 11.61 -3.98 -0.25
C ALA A 17 12.71 -4.93 -0.77
N ALA A 18 12.56 -5.46 -1.98
CA ALA A 18 13.59 -6.28 -2.63
C ALA A 18 14.83 -5.45 -2.97
N GLY A 19 14.66 -4.28 -3.62
CA GLY A 19 15.78 -3.39 -3.93
C GLY A 19 16.51 -2.90 -2.67
N LEU A 20 15.77 -2.63 -1.58
CA LEU A 20 16.40 -2.28 -0.31
C LEU A 20 17.19 -3.46 0.27
N TYR A 21 16.63 -4.69 0.22
CA TYR A 21 17.31 -5.89 0.70
C TYR A 21 18.63 -6.17 -0.06
N GLU A 22 18.69 -5.89 -1.36
CA GLU A 22 19.92 -6.05 -2.17
C GLU A 22 21.05 -5.15 -1.69
N MET A 23 20.75 -3.98 -1.11
CA MET A 23 21.73 -3.02 -0.60
C MET A 23 22.22 -3.31 0.82
N ILE A 24 21.50 -4.15 1.57
CA ILE A 24 21.84 -4.47 2.97
C ILE A 24 23.00 -5.45 2.98
N ASP A 25 24.04 -5.14 3.77
CA ASP A 25 25.05 -6.14 4.13
C ASP A 25 24.45 -7.19 5.04
N LYS A 26 24.34 -8.42 4.54
CA LYS A 26 23.68 -9.54 5.21
C LYS A 26 24.46 -10.10 6.39
N ASN A 27 25.74 -9.70 6.54
CA ASN A 27 26.60 -10.11 7.65
C ASN A 27 26.53 -9.14 8.84
N THR A 28 25.91 -7.98 8.67
CA THR A 28 25.73 -7.00 9.73
C THR A 28 24.33 -7.07 10.31
N LYS A 29 24.25 -6.80 11.63
CA LYS A 29 22.95 -6.71 12.30
C LYS A 29 22.25 -5.43 11.90
N SER A 30 21.02 -5.55 11.40
CA SER A 30 20.19 -4.45 10.91
C SER A 30 19.09 -4.10 11.90
N LEU A 31 18.76 -2.82 12.02
CA LEU A 31 17.61 -2.36 12.77
C LEU A 31 16.56 -1.78 11.80
N ILE A 32 15.37 -2.34 11.83
CA ILE A 32 14.28 -2.00 10.90
C ILE A 32 13.21 -1.20 11.64
N PHE A 33 12.98 0.03 11.20
CA PHE A 33 11.88 0.86 11.67
C PHE A 33 10.72 0.77 10.70
N CYS A 34 9.56 0.30 11.14
CA CYS A 34 8.40 0.11 10.26
C CYS A 34 7.07 0.23 11.00
N GLY A 35 5.98 0.21 10.24
CA GLY A 35 4.62 0.11 10.80
C GLY A 35 4.29 -1.34 11.19
N LYS A 36 3.42 -1.52 12.17
CA LYS A 36 3.01 -2.84 12.72
C LYS A 36 2.47 -3.81 11.65
N HIS A 37 1.84 -3.28 10.62
CA HIS A 37 1.28 -4.07 9.51
C HIS A 37 2.06 -3.90 8.20
N SER A 38 3.34 -3.53 8.29
CA SER A 38 4.20 -3.41 7.11
C SER A 38 4.50 -4.78 6.50
N ASN A 39 4.94 -4.74 5.24
CA ASN A 39 5.50 -5.92 4.59
C ASN A 39 6.75 -6.39 5.36
N ASN A 40 6.77 -7.64 5.80
CA ASN A 40 7.87 -8.26 6.55
C ASN A 40 8.92 -8.92 5.65
N TYR A 41 9.00 -8.54 4.38
CA TYR A 41 9.92 -9.15 3.40
C TYR A 41 11.37 -9.11 3.87
N ILE A 42 11.84 -7.94 4.31
CA ILE A 42 13.24 -7.77 4.75
C ILE A 42 13.48 -8.57 6.02
N GLN A 43 12.59 -8.50 7.00
CA GLN A 43 12.66 -9.25 8.25
C GLN A 43 12.77 -10.77 8.00
N SER A 44 11.92 -11.29 7.12
CA SER A 44 11.89 -12.71 6.76
C SER A 44 13.16 -13.18 6.06
N LYS A 45 13.84 -12.29 5.32
CA LYS A 45 15.10 -12.58 4.63
C LYS A 45 16.32 -12.46 5.52
N LEU A 46 16.35 -11.50 6.43
CA LEU A 46 17.49 -11.29 7.35
C LEU A 46 17.42 -12.16 8.59
N GLN A 47 16.22 -12.62 8.98
CA GLN A 47 15.99 -13.49 10.15
C GLN A 47 16.67 -12.96 11.43
N ALA A 48 17.60 -13.72 12.02
CA ALA A 48 18.31 -13.35 13.24
C ALA A 48 19.21 -12.10 13.10
N ASN A 49 19.51 -11.66 11.87
CA ASN A 49 20.30 -10.47 11.61
C ASN A 49 19.45 -9.19 11.51
N ALA A 50 18.18 -9.24 11.89
CA ALA A 50 17.31 -8.06 11.90
C ALA A 50 16.52 -7.96 13.20
N ASP A 51 16.66 -6.83 13.88
CA ASP A 51 15.74 -6.41 14.93
C ASP A 51 14.70 -5.45 14.33
N THR A 52 13.45 -5.50 14.79
CA THR A 52 12.37 -4.67 14.28
C THR A 52 11.79 -3.77 15.37
N ILE A 53 11.69 -2.47 15.08
CA ILE A 53 10.98 -1.50 15.91
C ILE A 53 9.72 -1.05 15.19
N TYR A 54 8.57 -1.31 15.78
CA TYR A 54 7.29 -0.82 15.27
C TYR A 54 7.06 0.61 15.73
N CYS A 55 7.11 1.57 14.79
CA CYS A 55 7.02 3.01 15.06
C CYS A 55 5.60 3.53 15.02
N PHE A 56 4.69 2.85 14.30
CA PHE A 56 3.31 3.27 14.16
C PHE A 56 2.39 2.08 13.84
N GLU A 57 1.11 2.26 14.10
CA GLU A 57 0.04 1.35 13.70
C GLU A 57 -1.02 2.13 12.93
N LEU A 58 -1.53 1.55 11.84
CA LEU A 58 -2.66 2.13 11.11
C LEU A 58 -3.95 1.76 11.81
N ILE A 59 -4.68 2.77 12.27
CA ILE A 59 -6.01 2.61 12.85
C ILE A 59 -7.03 3.07 11.82
N TYR A 60 -7.98 2.19 11.48
CA TYR A 60 -9.03 2.48 10.53
C TYR A 60 -10.30 2.91 11.25
N ASN A 61 -10.75 4.12 10.96
CA ASN A 61 -12.04 4.62 11.47
C ASN A 61 -13.15 4.11 10.56
N LYS A 62 -13.95 3.17 11.06
CA LYS A 62 -15.07 2.57 10.33
C LYS A 62 -16.07 3.62 9.84
N SER A 63 -16.40 4.62 10.65
CA SER A 63 -17.37 5.66 10.28
C SER A 63 -16.86 6.55 9.13
N GLU A 64 -15.55 6.76 9.02
CA GLU A 64 -14.97 7.48 7.88
C GLU A 64 -14.99 6.65 6.61
N ILE A 65 -14.71 5.35 6.70
CA ILE A 65 -14.76 4.43 5.55
C ILE A 65 -16.19 4.32 5.02
N LEU A 66 -17.20 4.21 5.90
CA LEU A 66 -18.59 4.12 5.50
C LEU A 66 -19.12 5.37 4.77
N LYS A 67 -18.42 6.50 4.85
CA LYS A 67 -18.76 7.67 4.01
C LYS A 67 -18.64 7.40 2.52
N ILE A 68 -17.85 6.41 2.11
CA ILE A 68 -17.69 5.98 0.73
C ILE A 68 -19.04 5.51 0.14
N ASP A 69 -19.89 4.84 0.94
CA ASP A 69 -21.20 4.37 0.50
C ASP A 69 -22.14 5.50 0.08
N ASN A 70 -22.00 6.67 0.70
CA ASN A 70 -22.90 7.80 0.54
C ASN A 70 -22.35 8.90 -0.39
N LYS A 71 -21.18 8.66 -0.97
CA LYS A 71 -20.53 9.64 -1.83
C LYS A 71 -20.63 9.25 -3.30
N ASN A 72 -20.76 10.25 -4.16
CA ASN A 72 -20.90 10.08 -5.61
C ASN A 72 -19.55 10.08 -6.34
N GLU A 73 -18.44 9.89 -5.62
CA GLU A 73 -17.14 9.80 -6.27
C GLU A 73 -17.04 8.52 -7.09
N ASP A 74 -16.65 8.68 -8.35
CA ASP A 74 -16.50 7.58 -9.31
C ASP A 74 -15.15 6.85 -9.13
N VAL A 75 -14.11 7.55 -8.67
CA VAL A 75 -12.76 7.02 -8.53
C VAL A 75 -12.24 7.13 -7.10
N ILE A 76 -11.79 6.01 -6.55
CA ILE A 76 -11.20 5.90 -5.20
C ILE A 76 -9.71 5.58 -5.34
N LEU A 77 -8.85 6.44 -4.79
CA LEU A 77 -7.39 6.24 -4.80
C LEU A 77 -6.97 5.38 -3.62
N ILE A 78 -6.24 4.30 -3.89
CA ILE A 78 -5.80 3.32 -2.88
C ILE A 78 -4.27 3.27 -2.83
N PHE A 79 -3.70 3.72 -1.71
CA PHE A 79 -2.27 3.73 -1.45
C PHE A 79 -1.79 2.56 -0.59
N ASN A 80 -2.73 1.73 -0.09
CA ASN A 80 -2.42 0.62 0.79
C ASN A 80 -3.45 -0.51 0.63
N SER A 81 -3.00 -1.75 0.45
CA SER A 81 -3.89 -2.90 0.26
C SER A 81 -4.75 -3.21 1.49
N LEU A 82 -4.28 -2.87 2.69
CA LEU A 82 -5.07 -3.04 3.92
C LEU A 82 -6.25 -2.06 3.97
N THR A 83 -6.07 -0.83 3.45
CA THR A 83 -7.17 0.14 3.29
C THR A 83 -8.26 -0.43 2.38
N PHE A 84 -7.88 -0.99 1.22
CA PHE A 84 -8.84 -1.64 0.33
C PHE A 84 -9.57 -2.79 1.02
N LYS A 85 -8.84 -3.66 1.73
CA LYS A 85 -9.45 -4.74 2.51
C LYS A 85 -10.48 -4.22 3.50
N LYS A 86 -10.19 -3.11 4.20
CA LYS A 86 -11.14 -2.50 5.14
C LYS A 86 -12.36 -1.87 4.48
N ILE A 87 -12.21 -1.34 3.27
CA ILE A 87 -13.36 -0.87 2.47
C ILE A 87 -14.27 -2.07 2.14
N ILE A 88 -13.71 -3.15 1.64
CA ILE A 88 -14.47 -4.39 1.33
C ILE A 88 -15.14 -4.99 2.58
N GLU A 89 -14.48 -4.90 3.75
CA GLU A 89 -15.04 -5.44 5.01
C GLU A 89 -16.17 -4.58 5.60
N TYR A 90 -16.19 -3.27 5.33
CA TYR A 90 -17.08 -2.34 6.03
C TYR A 90 -18.20 -1.79 5.15
N CYS A 91 -17.99 -1.66 3.85
CA CYS A 91 -18.98 -1.15 2.92
C CYS A 91 -19.83 -2.28 2.32
N GLU A 92 -21.02 -1.95 1.88
CA GLU A 92 -21.85 -2.87 1.11
C GLU A 92 -21.29 -3.01 -0.30
N ILE A 93 -21.17 -4.25 -0.79
CA ILE A 93 -20.53 -4.52 -2.09
C ILE A 93 -21.28 -3.85 -3.23
N GLU A 94 -22.61 -3.81 -3.15
CA GLU A 94 -23.49 -3.17 -4.12
C GLU A 94 -23.13 -1.68 -4.34
N ASN A 95 -22.73 -0.98 -3.27
CA ASN A 95 -22.33 0.42 -3.32
C ASN A 95 -20.93 0.62 -3.93
N LEU A 96 -20.15 -0.45 -4.03
CA LEU A 96 -18.79 -0.43 -4.59
C LEU A 96 -18.74 -0.81 -6.08
N LEU A 97 -19.78 -1.46 -6.62
CA LEU A 97 -19.80 -1.96 -8.00
C LEU A 97 -19.71 -0.84 -9.06
N ASN A 98 -20.18 0.35 -8.72
CA ASN A 98 -20.14 1.51 -9.62
C ASN A 98 -18.90 2.40 -9.42
N LYS A 99 -17.95 1.97 -8.58
CA LYS A 99 -16.76 2.74 -8.24
C LYS A 99 -15.52 2.12 -8.86
N LYS A 100 -14.62 2.98 -9.34
CA LYS A 100 -13.33 2.59 -9.91
C LYS A 100 -12.25 2.74 -8.85
N PHE A 101 -11.49 1.69 -8.59
CA PHE A 101 -10.41 1.70 -7.60
C PHE A 101 -9.07 1.81 -8.31
N LEU A 102 -8.37 2.94 -8.13
CA LEU A 102 -7.05 3.18 -8.70
C LEU A 102 -5.97 2.96 -7.62
N PHE A 103 -5.11 1.98 -7.86
CA PHE A 103 -4.05 1.57 -6.94
C PHE A 103 -2.72 2.24 -7.29
N ALA A 104 -2.00 2.68 -6.26
CA ALA A 104 -0.75 3.40 -6.38
C ALA A 104 0.44 2.53 -6.86
N SER A 105 0.28 1.21 -6.95
CA SER A 105 1.31 0.32 -7.49
C SER A 105 0.75 -1.03 -7.91
N GLN A 106 1.46 -1.71 -8.82
CA GLN A 106 1.18 -3.08 -9.23
C GLN A 106 1.07 -4.04 -8.03
N SER A 107 1.94 -3.91 -7.03
CA SER A 107 1.93 -4.79 -5.85
C SER A 107 0.66 -4.64 -5.01
N ILE A 108 0.15 -3.41 -4.86
CA ILE A 108 -1.10 -3.15 -4.13
C ILE A 108 -2.29 -3.67 -4.94
N PHE A 109 -2.29 -3.43 -6.24
CA PHE A 109 -3.30 -3.91 -7.18
C PHE A 109 -3.41 -5.45 -7.17
N THR A 110 -2.28 -6.17 -7.28
CA THR A 110 -2.29 -7.65 -7.25
C THR A 110 -2.87 -8.18 -5.93
N LYS A 111 -2.55 -7.55 -4.80
CA LYS A 111 -3.15 -7.92 -3.51
C LYS A 111 -4.66 -7.66 -3.47
N ALA A 112 -5.11 -6.56 -4.06
CA ALA A 112 -6.54 -6.25 -4.16
C ALA A 112 -7.28 -7.27 -5.04
N GLN A 113 -6.70 -7.66 -6.18
CA GLN A 113 -7.25 -8.73 -7.01
C GLN A 113 -7.40 -10.05 -6.24
N ASN A 114 -6.38 -10.44 -5.48
CA ASN A 114 -6.44 -11.64 -4.65
C ASN A 114 -7.57 -11.55 -3.60
N ILE A 115 -7.73 -10.40 -2.94
CA ILE A 115 -8.84 -10.17 -1.99
C ILE A 115 -10.20 -10.36 -2.68
N CYS A 116 -10.41 -9.78 -3.87
CA CYS A 116 -11.66 -9.94 -4.61
C CYS A 116 -11.89 -11.40 -5.03
N ASN A 117 -10.84 -12.11 -5.47
CA ASN A 117 -10.92 -13.51 -5.85
C ASN A 117 -11.25 -14.43 -4.67
N ASP A 118 -10.56 -14.25 -3.54
CA ASP A 118 -10.74 -15.04 -2.32
C ASP A 118 -12.16 -14.89 -1.75
N LEU A 119 -12.70 -13.67 -1.81
CA LEU A 119 -14.05 -13.35 -1.35
C LEU A 119 -15.12 -13.57 -2.43
N LYS A 120 -14.73 -13.95 -3.65
CA LYS A 120 -15.63 -14.16 -4.80
C LYS A 120 -16.51 -12.94 -5.10
N ILE A 121 -15.93 -11.73 -5.04
CA ILE A 121 -16.62 -10.48 -5.32
C ILE A 121 -16.51 -10.18 -6.82
N PRO A 122 -17.59 -10.27 -7.61
CA PRO A 122 -17.56 -9.91 -9.02
C PRO A 122 -17.77 -8.41 -9.22
N GLY A 123 -17.29 -7.89 -10.35
CA GLY A 123 -17.76 -6.61 -10.90
C GLY A 123 -17.11 -5.34 -10.32
N ILE A 124 -16.17 -5.45 -9.38
CA ILE A 124 -15.40 -4.26 -8.92
C ILE A 124 -14.35 -3.92 -9.97
N GLU A 125 -14.33 -2.67 -10.41
CA GLU A 125 -13.36 -2.16 -11.38
C GLU A 125 -12.05 -1.76 -10.70
N LEU A 126 -10.96 -2.48 -11.03
CA LEU A 126 -9.64 -2.28 -10.44
C LEU A 126 -8.65 -1.78 -11.50
N TYR A 127 -7.94 -0.70 -11.20
CA TYR A 127 -6.93 -0.08 -12.05
C TYR A 127 -5.65 0.16 -11.24
N PHE A 128 -4.50 0.26 -11.90
CA PHE A 128 -3.27 0.68 -11.25
C PHE A 128 -2.47 1.66 -12.12
N GLN A 129 -1.51 2.32 -11.50
CA GLN A 129 -0.58 3.23 -12.14
C GLN A 129 0.84 2.69 -12.00
N ASP A 130 1.55 2.54 -13.13
CA ASP A 130 2.91 1.98 -13.15
C ASP A 130 3.93 2.93 -12.53
N GLU A 131 3.80 4.23 -12.79
CA GLU A 131 4.68 5.25 -12.23
C GLU A 131 4.01 5.92 -11.03
N PHE A 132 4.56 5.65 -9.84
CA PHE A 132 4.05 6.24 -8.62
C PHE A 132 4.61 7.65 -8.41
N ASN A 133 3.80 8.65 -8.77
CA ASN A 133 3.90 10.02 -8.28
C ASN A 133 2.51 10.66 -8.25
N ASP A 134 2.35 11.70 -7.43
CA ASP A 134 1.03 12.32 -7.22
C ASP A 134 0.42 12.86 -8.53
N GLY A 135 1.24 13.39 -9.43
CA GLY A 135 0.78 13.91 -10.72
C GLY A 135 0.26 12.81 -11.64
N SER A 136 0.97 11.66 -11.75
CA SER A 136 0.55 10.54 -12.59
C SER A 136 -0.72 9.87 -12.05
N MET A 137 -0.86 9.74 -10.74
CA MET A 137 -2.06 9.22 -10.08
C MET A 137 -3.28 10.12 -10.36
N LEU A 138 -3.12 11.45 -10.22
CA LEU A 138 -4.19 12.39 -10.50
C LEU A 138 -4.60 12.37 -11.98
N THR A 139 -3.63 12.40 -12.89
CA THR A 139 -3.90 12.33 -14.33
C THR A 139 -4.65 11.05 -14.70
N ARG A 140 -4.25 9.92 -14.14
CA ARG A 140 -4.93 8.64 -14.36
C ARG A 140 -6.34 8.65 -13.78
N ALA A 141 -6.53 9.17 -12.57
CA ALA A 141 -7.85 9.28 -11.95
C ALA A 141 -8.80 10.09 -12.82
N LEU A 142 -8.37 11.28 -13.32
CA LEU A 142 -9.15 12.12 -14.23
C LEU A 142 -9.50 11.43 -15.56
N SER A 143 -8.67 10.49 -16.02
CA SER A 143 -8.99 9.72 -17.24
C SER A 143 -10.00 8.60 -17.02
N LEU A 144 -10.32 8.29 -15.76
CA LEU A 144 -11.29 7.27 -15.39
C LEU A 144 -12.68 7.86 -15.05
N THR A 145 -12.76 9.17 -14.80
CA THR A 145 -14.05 9.88 -14.65
C THR A 145 -14.72 10.07 -16.00
#